data_732a26d6f43d8240b0975163323535a1
#
_entry.id   732a26d6f43d8240b0975163323535a1
#
_cell.length_a   1.000
_cell.length_b   1.000
_cell.length_c   1.000
_cell.angle_alpha   90.00
_cell.angle_beta   90.00
_cell.angle_gamma   90.00
#
_symmetry.space_group_name_H-M   'P 1'
#
loop_
_entity.id
_entity.type
_entity.pdbx_description
1 polymer ?
#
loop_
_entity_poly.entity_id
_entity_poly.type
_entity_poly.pdbx_seq_one_letter_code
_entity_poly.pdbx_strand_id
1 'polypeptide(L)'
;MREYENQVIVCPACNSSNLFKNGFHHNKTTESRQRYKCNTCGYKTVDPLFLDKDVIVENVKLAKRVQKANDRNRIGNKSFREFARLDNAMGEYSKHLIRIFQEVAIPKFKDINVKGSKGTAVIQISDTHFNEFVNMESNQYDMNIASKRMRTFIRKAKIYLKANGIKRVFIAITGDLMNSDRRLDELLSMTSNRANATFVGVEILKQTIEDIRQDFKVSIGCVTGNESRANQEMGYVEAVASDNYDTTIFNILYYIFKDRSDIEFIPMKNSLELVVDVEGHKILLIHGHSVKGKVESSVTQIKGRYSAQGINLNYILFGHIHSARIGDTYGRSSSLVGANAYSEKALNLESRASQNVYIFYKDGNRDGLKIDLQNYDEQGYDITKELESYNSKSVGKLSEGKVIFQVVKI
;
A
#
# COMPACT_ATOMS: atom_id res chain seq x y z
N MET A 1 64.63 6.93 -35.81
CA MET A 1 64.11 5.85 -34.96
C MET A 1 63.36 6.37 -33.71
N ARG A 2 62.57 7.43 -33.77
CA ARG A 2 61.79 7.97 -32.61
C ARG A 2 60.27 8.08 -32.88
N GLU A 3 59.75 7.55 -34.00
CA GLU A 3 58.34 7.71 -34.35
C GLU A 3 57.41 6.56 -33.91
N TYR A 4 57.91 5.51 -33.24
CA TYR A 4 57.10 4.31 -32.94
C TYR A 4 56.83 4.05 -31.43
N GLU A 5 57.26 4.94 -30.55
CA GLU A 5 57.14 4.69 -29.10
C GLU A 5 55.68 4.75 -28.57
N ASN A 6 54.74 5.30 -29.32
CA ASN A 6 53.32 5.46 -28.87
C ASN A 6 52.30 4.61 -29.66
N GLN A 7 52.76 3.71 -30.53
CA GLN A 7 51.84 2.88 -31.32
C GLN A 7 51.63 1.48 -30.72
N VAL A 8 50.37 1.01 -30.71
CA VAL A 8 50.02 -0.36 -30.33
C VAL A 8 49.62 -1.13 -31.59
N ILE A 9 50.20 -2.33 -31.73
CA ILE A 9 49.88 -3.25 -32.79
C ILE A 9 48.56 -3.94 -32.48
N VAL A 10 47.58 -3.88 -33.42
CA VAL A 10 46.27 -4.50 -33.21
C VAL A 10 45.91 -5.42 -34.38
N CYS A 11 45.06 -6.39 -34.08
CA CYS A 11 44.56 -7.35 -35.07
C CYS A 11 43.61 -6.66 -36.07
N PRO A 12 43.85 -6.80 -37.40
CA PRO A 12 42.96 -6.20 -38.41
C PRO A 12 41.52 -6.76 -38.40
N ALA A 13 41.32 -7.99 -37.86
CA ALA A 13 40.01 -8.63 -37.87
C ALA A 13 39.14 -8.30 -36.65
N CYS A 14 39.71 -8.00 -35.47
CA CYS A 14 38.94 -7.76 -34.26
C CYS A 14 39.46 -6.60 -33.42
N ASN A 15 40.41 -5.83 -33.90
CA ASN A 15 41.09 -4.70 -33.25
C ASN A 15 41.66 -4.99 -31.82
N SER A 16 41.87 -6.26 -31.49
CA SER A 16 42.47 -6.67 -30.22
C SER A 16 43.98 -6.42 -30.26
N SER A 17 44.54 -5.87 -29.20
CA SER A 17 45.96 -5.70 -29.02
C SER A 17 46.68 -7.00 -28.57
N ASN A 18 45.91 -8.09 -28.37
CA ASN A 18 46.45 -9.37 -27.92
C ASN A 18 47.02 -10.19 -29.08
N LEU A 19 48.03 -9.60 -29.77
CA LEU A 19 48.77 -10.20 -30.85
C LEU A 19 50.12 -10.71 -30.34
N PHE A 20 50.48 -11.91 -30.71
CA PHE A 20 51.80 -12.43 -30.43
C PHE A 20 52.52 -12.82 -31.73
N LYS A 21 53.85 -12.79 -31.69
CA LYS A 21 54.73 -13.19 -32.80
C LYS A 21 54.62 -14.70 -33.03
N ASN A 22 54.22 -15.11 -34.23
CA ASN A 22 53.98 -16.50 -34.62
C ASN A 22 54.83 -16.91 -35.82
N GLY A 23 56.15 -16.88 -35.66
CA GLY A 23 57.13 -17.23 -36.67
C GLY A 23 57.24 -16.19 -37.80
N PHE A 24 57.91 -16.57 -38.87
CA PHE A 24 58.14 -15.72 -40.04
C PHE A 24 57.40 -16.28 -41.25
N HIS A 25 57.00 -15.41 -42.15
CA HIS A 25 56.47 -15.77 -43.45
C HIS A 25 57.61 -15.57 -44.47
N HIS A 26 57.99 -16.66 -45.15
CA HIS A 26 59.03 -16.64 -46.21
C HIS A 26 58.36 -16.69 -47.54
N ASN A 27 58.52 -15.63 -48.34
CA ASN A 27 58.18 -15.67 -49.76
C ASN A 27 59.38 -16.11 -50.58
N LYS A 28 59.16 -16.80 -51.69
CA LYS A 28 60.21 -17.36 -52.51
C LYS A 28 61.12 -16.31 -53.17
N THR A 29 60.84 -15.03 -53.08
CA THR A 29 61.51 -13.95 -53.81
C THR A 29 61.93 -12.73 -52.95
N THR A 30 61.62 -12.58 -51.69
CA THR A 30 61.94 -11.40 -50.89
C THR A 30 61.94 -11.66 -49.36
N GLU A 31 62.32 -10.65 -48.59
CA GLU A 31 62.56 -10.63 -47.16
C GLU A 31 61.52 -11.38 -46.29
N SER A 32 62.00 -12.05 -45.27
CA SER A 32 61.15 -12.70 -44.30
C SER A 32 60.40 -11.68 -43.47
N ARG A 33 59.04 -11.73 -43.46
CA ARG A 33 58.22 -10.85 -42.66
C ARG A 33 57.73 -11.54 -41.40
N GLN A 34 57.68 -10.78 -40.30
CA GLN A 34 57.16 -11.26 -39.03
C GLN A 34 55.67 -11.58 -39.16
N ARG A 35 55.25 -12.80 -38.82
CA ARG A 35 53.85 -13.21 -38.72
C ARG A 35 53.34 -13.00 -37.29
N TYR A 36 52.10 -12.55 -37.15
CA TYR A 36 51.40 -12.38 -35.91
C TYR A 36 50.14 -13.27 -35.88
N LYS A 37 49.77 -13.76 -34.68
CA LYS A 37 48.49 -14.45 -34.42
C LYS A 37 47.77 -13.75 -33.30
N CYS A 38 46.46 -13.51 -33.49
CA CYS A 38 45.61 -12.93 -32.45
C CYS A 38 45.10 -14.02 -31.49
N ASN A 39 45.30 -13.84 -30.22
CA ASN A 39 44.77 -14.74 -29.20
C ASN A 39 43.26 -14.62 -29.00
N THR A 40 42.66 -13.47 -29.38
CA THR A 40 41.24 -13.21 -29.20
C THR A 40 40.37 -13.86 -30.29
N CYS A 41 40.78 -13.77 -31.57
CA CYS A 41 39.98 -14.30 -32.68
C CYS A 41 40.70 -15.35 -33.56
N GLY A 42 41.95 -15.68 -33.23
CA GLY A 42 42.72 -16.67 -33.94
C GLY A 42 43.31 -16.20 -35.32
N TYR A 43 42.98 -14.97 -35.76
CA TYR A 43 43.41 -14.43 -37.05
C TYR A 43 44.93 -14.34 -37.14
N LYS A 44 45.49 -14.71 -38.28
CA LYS A 44 46.93 -14.66 -38.57
C LYS A 44 47.21 -13.60 -39.63
N THR A 45 48.16 -12.71 -39.40
CA THR A 45 48.52 -11.63 -40.34
C THR A 45 50.03 -11.39 -40.34
N VAL A 46 50.54 -10.85 -41.43
CA VAL A 46 51.89 -10.30 -41.57
C VAL A 46 51.88 -8.77 -41.55
N ASP A 47 50.68 -8.17 -41.69
CA ASP A 47 50.44 -6.73 -41.72
C ASP A 47 49.43 -6.35 -40.61
N PRO A 48 49.88 -6.25 -39.35
CA PRO A 48 49.03 -5.77 -38.26
C PRO A 48 48.74 -4.28 -38.40
N LEU A 49 47.62 -3.82 -37.87
CA LEU A 49 47.31 -2.39 -37.81
C LEU A 49 48.10 -1.72 -36.68
N PHE A 50 48.59 -0.51 -36.93
CA PHE A 50 49.25 0.33 -35.93
C PHE A 50 48.30 1.44 -35.54
N LEU A 51 47.91 1.47 -34.29
CA LEU A 51 47.04 2.51 -33.73
C LEU A 51 47.75 3.30 -32.62
N ASP A 52 47.52 4.59 -32.61
CA ASP A 52 48.02 5.44 -31.55
C ASP A 52 47.37 5.07 -30.22
N LYS A 53 48.17 4.90 -29.17
CA LYS A 53 47.69 4.56 -27.82
C LYS A 53 46.70 5.56 -27.27
N ASP A 54 46.88 6.83 -27.52
CA ASP A 54 46.03 7.90 -27.03
C ASP A 54 44.64 7.82 -27.69
N VAL A 55 44.57 7.54 -28.98
CA VAL A 55 43.33 7.33 -29.73
C VAL A 55 42.58 6.09 -29.23
N ILE A 56 43.30 5.01 -28.88
CA ILE A 56 42.70 3.80 -28.29
C ILE A 56 42.09 4.11 -26.92
N VAL A 57 42.83 4.81 -26.08
CA VAL A 57 42.37 5.17 -24.74
C VAL A 57 41.13 6.10 -24.80
N GLU A 58 41.12 7.07 -25.70
CA GLU A 58 39.93 7.92 -25.90
C GLU A 58 38.71 7.14 -26.37
N ASN A 59 38.88 6.29 -27.36
CA ASN A 59 37.81 5.44 -27.89
C ASN A 59 37.25 4.50 -26.81
N VAL A 60 38.09 3.91 -25.98
CA VAL A 60 37.65 3.09 -24.84
C VAL A 60 36.89 3.91 -23.79
N LYS A 61 37.35 5.13 -23.49
CA LYS A 61 36.64 6.04 -22.58
C LYS A 61 35.26 6.43 -23.14
N LEU A 62 35.18 6.74 -24.42
CA LEU A 62 33.93 7.08 -25.12
C LEU A 62 32.95 5.88 -25.11
N ALA A 63 33.44 4.69 -25.49
CA ALA A 63 32.64 3.47 -25.48
C ALA A 63 32.06 3.18 -24.07
N LYS A 64 32.86 3.31 -23.00
CA LYS A 64 32.38 3.16 -21.62
C LYS A 64 31.31 4.20 -21.21
N ARG A 65 31.46 5.46 -21.67
CA ARG A 65 30.45 6.52 -21.42
C ARG A 65 29.13 6.19 -22.13
N VAL A 66 29.17 5.78 -23.40
CA VAL A 66 27.99 5.37 -24.18
C VAL A 66 27.33 4.14 -23.55
N GLN A 67 28.11 3.14 -23.18
CA GLN A 67 27.60 1.95 -22.50
C GLN A 67 26.87 2.33 -21.20
N LYS A 68 27.51 3.16 -20.35
CA LYS A 68 26.91 3.61 -19.10
C LYS A 68 25.62 4.40 -19.29
N ALA A 69 25.54 5.23 -20.34
CA ALA A 69 24.31 5.95 -20.70
C ALA A 69 23.20 4.99 -21.15
N ASN A 70 23.54 4.02 -22.01
CA ASN A 70 22.60 2.99 -22.47
C ASN A 70 22.07 2.11 -21.34
N ASP A 71 22.95 1.72 -20.40
CA ASP A 71 22.55 0.92 -19.23
C ASP A 71 21.61 1.70 -18.31
N ARG A 72 21.89 3.00 -18.07
CA ARG A 72 20.98 3.88 -17.33
C ARG A 72 19.60 4.01 -17.98
N ASN A 73 19.58 4.24 -19.30
CA ASN A 73 18.34 4.33 -20.07
C ASN A 73 17.57 3.01 -20.06
N ARG A 74 18.26 1.86 -20.14
CA ARG A 74 17.66 0.53 -20.09
C ARG A 74 17.01 0.25 -18.72
N ILE A 75 17.70 0.62 -17.63
CA ILE A 75 17.19 0.48 -16.26
C ILE A 75 15.98 1.41 -16.07
N GLY A 76 16.10 2.69 -16.43
CA GLY A 76 15.00 3.63 -16.36
C GLY A 76 13.77 3.17 -17.16
N ASN A 77 13.96 2.79 -18.42
CA ASN A 77 12.88 2.29 -19.28
C ASN A 77 12.26 0.97 -18.79
N LYS A 78 13.02 0.12 -18.08
CA LYS A 78 12.48 -1.09 -17.46
C LYS A 78 11.59 -0.72 -16.29
N SER A 79 12.05 0.15 -15.40
CA SER A 79 11.27 0.64 -14.26
C SER A 79 10.00 1.37 -14.70
N PHE A 80 10.08 2.25 -15.71
CA PHE A 80 8.91 2.92 -16.29
C PHE A 80 7.90 1.94 -16.88
N ARG A 81 8.36 0.90 -17.58
CA ARG A 81 7.47 -0.13 -18.15
C ARG A 81 6.84 -1.01 -17.09
N GLU A 82 7.56 -1.36 -16.02
CA GLU A 82 7.01 -2.09 -14.89
C GLU A 82 5.98 -1.26 -14.14
N PHE A 83 6.26 0.03 -13.92
CA PHE A 83 5.32 0.95 -13.29
C PHE A 83 4.05 1.13 -14.14
N ALA A 84 4.19 1.36 -15.44
CA ALA A 84 3.06 1.48 -16.35
C ALA A 84 2.22 0.20 -16.45
N ARG A 85 2.85 -0.99 -16.37
CA ARG A 85 2.14 -2.27 -16.33
C ARG A 85 1.34 -2.44 -15.04
N LEU A 86 1.93 -2.05 -13.90
CA LEU A 86 1.25 -2.08 -12.61
C LEU A 86 0.07 -1.10 -12.59
N ASP A 87 0.28 0.13 -13.06
CA ASP A 87 -0.75 1.16 -13.12
C ASP A 87 -1.90 0.75 -14.05
N ASN A 88 -1.60 0.25 -15.25
CA ASN A 88 -2.60 -0.28 -16.17
C ASN A 88 -3.34 -1.50 -15.61
N ALA A 89 -2.61 -2.42 -14.97
CA ALA A 89 -3.21 -3.61 -14.35
C ALA A 89 -4.15 -3.20 -13.19
N MET A 90 -3.72 -2.24 -12.36
CA MET A 90 -4.57 -1.68 -11.29
C MET A 90 -5.79 -0.96 -11.85
N GLY A 91 -5.64 -0.18 -12.94
CA GLY A 91 -6.74 0.49 -13.60
C GLY A 91 -7.77 -0.47 -14.19
N GLU A 92 -7.35 -1.49 -14.91
CA GLU A 92 -8.26 -2.52 -15.46
C GLU A 92 -8.90 -3.37 -14.37
N TYR A 93 -8.14 -3.71 -13.35
CA TYR A 93 -8.59 -4.42 -12.17
C TYR A 93 -9.68 -3.62 -11.42
N SER A 94 -9.46 -2.32 -11.19
CA SER A 94 -10.44 -1.43 -10.57
C SER A 94 -11.73 -1.32 -11.39
N LYS A 95 -11.64 -1.21 -12.72
CA LYS A 95 -12.81 -1.20 -13.62
C LYS A 95 -13.60 -2.50 -13.54
N HIS A 96 -12.91 -3.63 -13.50
CA HIS A 96 -13.55 -4.95 -13.39
C HIS A 96 -14.25 -5.11 -12.04
N LEU A 97 -13.60 -4.68 -10.94
CA LEU A 97 -14.18 -4.61 -9.61
C LEU A 97 -15.45 -3.76 -9.57
N ILE A 98 -15.37 -2.54 -10.09
CA ILE A 98 -16.49 -1.61 -10.13
C ILE A 98 -17.69 -2.27 -10.83
N ARG A 99 -17.47 -2.96 -11.95
CA ARG A 99 -18.54 -3.66 -12.69
C ARG A 99 -19.15 -4.77 -11.84
N ILE A 100 -18.35 -5.64 -11.23
CA ILE A 100 -18.85 -6.73 -10.36
C ILE A 100 -19.68 -6.17 -9.21
N PHE A 101 -19.20 -5.12 -8.54
CA PHE A 101 -19.94 -4.53 -7.43
C PHE A 101 -21.17 -3.74 -7.84
N GLN A 102 -21.22 -3.19 -9.06
CA GLN A 102 -22.42 -2.54 -9.62
C GLN A 102 -23.50 -3.55 -10.00
N GLU A 103 -23.15 -4.76 -10.42
CA GLU A 103 -24.08 -5.84 -10.74
C GLU A 103 -24.73 -6.46 -9.49
N VAL A 104 -24.14 -6.27 -8.30
CA VAL A 104 -24.75 -6.71 -7.03
C VAL A 104 -25.92 -5.78 -6.69
N ALA A 105 -27.13 -6.32 -6.71
CA ALA A 105 -28.33 -5.59 -6.32
C ALA A 105 -28.21 -5.06 -4.89
N ILE A 106 -28.02 -3.76 -4.74
CA ILE A 106 -28.02 -3.14 -3.41
C ILE A 106 -29.48 -2.98 -2.96
N PRO A 107 -29.87 -3.54 -1.80
CA PRO A 107 -31.23 -3.41 -1.32
C PRO A 107 -31.67 -1.94 -1.22
N LYS A 108 -32.89 -1.63 -1.64
CA LYS A 108 -33.50 -0.32 -1.40
C LYS A 108 -33.88 -0.22 0.06
N PHE A 109 -33.30 0.73 0.78
CA PHE A 109 -33.66 1.01 2.17
C PHE A 109 -34.54 2.26 2.26
N LYS A 110 -35.35 2.35 3.31
CA LYS A 110 -36.16 3.53 3.59
C LYS A 110 -35.27 4.71 3.99
N ASP A 111 -35.68 5.92 3.58
CA ASP A 111 -35.02 7.14 4.05
C ASP A 111 -35.09 7.26 5.58
N ILE A 112 -33.94 7.60 6.18
CA ILE A 112 -33.85 7.75 7.61
C ILE A 112 -34.22 9.18 8.02
N ASN A 113 -35.26 9.31 8.81
CA ASN A 113 -35.64 10.59 9.39
C ASN A 113 -34.63 10.98 10.49
N VAL A 114 -33.78 11.96 10.19
CA VAL A 114 -32.75 12.45 11.12
C VAL A 114 -33.25 13.52 12.10
N LYS A 115 -34.52 13.91 12.02
CA LYS A 115 -35.12 14.85 12.99
C LYS A 115 -35.04 14.28 14.40
N GLY A 116 -34.62 15.12 15.36
CA GLY A 116 -34.45 14.73 16.76
C GLY A 116 -33.22 13.90 17.07
N SER A 117 -32.22 13.82 16.15
CA SER A 117 -30.90 13.31 16.51
C SER A 117 -30.25 14.22 17.56
N LYS A 118 -29.79 13.64 18.67
CA LYS A 118 -29.13 14.39 19.75
C LYS A 118 -27.72 14.88 19.37
N GLY A 119 -27.12 14.26 18.35
CA GLY A 119 -25.80 14.56 17.85
C GLY A 119 -25.48 13.70 16.62
N THR A 120 -24.20 13.67 16.27
CA THR A 120 -23.65 12.84 15.20
C THR A 120 -22.58 11.93 15.78
N ALA A 121 -22.64 10.64 15.45
CA ALA A 121 -21.60 9.69 15.84
C ALA A 121 -20.46 9.66 14.82
N VAL A 122 -19.27 9.37 15.31
CA VAL A 122 -18.09 9.04 14.48
C VAL A 122 -17.71 7.60 14.78
N ILE A 123 -17.83 6.72 13.80
CA ILE A 123 -17.33 5.35 13.84
C ILE A 123 -15.94 5.37 13.22
N GLN A 124 -14.90 5.17 14.00
CA GLN A 124 -13.53 5.16 13.54
C GLN A 124 -13.14 3.74 13.11
N ILE A 125 -12.75 3.58 11.85
CA ILE A 125 -12.19 2.34 11.29
C ILE A 125 -10.72 2.62 10.95
N SER A 126 -9.81 1.87 11.55
CA SER A 126 -8.37 2.08 11.46
C SER A 126 -7.62 0.76 11.53
N ASP A 127 -6.47 0.70 10.86
CA ASP A 127 -5.49 -0.40 11.03
C ASP A 127 -6.17 -1.78 10.92
N THR A 128 -6.98 -1.96 9.87
CA THR A 128 -7.68 -3.22 9.66
C THR A 128 -6.78 -4.31 9.11
N HIS A 129 -5.76 -3.96 8.31
CA HIS A 129 -4.78 -4.88 7.71
C HIS A 129 -5.44 -6.16 7.20
N PHE A 130 -6.46 -6.04 6.36
CA PHE A 130 -7.33 -7.15 5.94
C PHE A 130 -6.59 -8.39 5.41
N ASN A 131 -5.41 -8.21 4.85
CA ASN A 131 -4.58 -9.31 4.33
C ASN A 131 -3.55 -9.84 5.33
N GLU A 132 -3.52 -9.38 6.57
CA GLU A 132 -2.58 -9.89 7.57
C GLU A 132 -3.01 -11.27 8.07
N PHE A 133 -2.03 -12.13 8.32
CA PHE A 133 -2.20 -13.46 8.88
C PHE A 133 -1.46 -13.55 10.22
N VAL A 134 -2.21 -13.78 11.28
CA VAL A 134 -1.67 -14.02 12.61
C VAL A 134 -2.17 -15.38 13.10
N ASN A 135 -1.25 -16.23 13.52
CA ASN A 135 -1.56 -17.53 14.14
C ASN A 135 -0.65 -17.73 15.36
N MET A 136 -1.04 -17.14 16.47
CA MET A 136 -0.35 -17.19 17.76
C MET A 136 -1.30 -17.76 18.80
N GLU A 137 -0.77 -18.28 19.90
CA GLU A 137 -1.58 -18.75 21.03
C GLU A 137 -2.42 -17.62 21.65
N SER A 138 -1.83 -16.42 21.73
CA SER A 138 -2.46 -15.21 22.28
C SER A 138 -3.47 -14.56 21.32
N ASN A 139 -3.32 -14.74 20.00
CA ASN A 139 -4.16 -14.07 19.01
C ASN A 139 -4.15 -14.78 17.65
N GLN A 140 -5.30 -14.76 17.01
CA GLN A 140 -5.48 -15.23 15.64
C GLN A 140 -6.13 -14.16 14.79
N TYR A 141 -5.68 -14.04 13.53
CA TYR A 141 -6.24 -13.12 12.56
C TYR A 141 -6.07 -13.62 11.14
N ASP A 142 -7.12 -13.52 10.37
CA ASP A 142 -7.20 -13.73 8.93
C ASP A 142 -8.41 -12.98 8.38
N MET A 143 -8.68 -13.05 7.09
CA MET A 143 -9.80 -12.36 6.44
C MET A 143 -11.16 -12.76 7.03
N ASN A 144 -11.33 -14.01 7.45
CA ASN A 144 -12.57 -14.48 8.07
C ASN A 144 -12.75 -13.89 9.47
N ILE A 145 -11.68 -13.85 10.27
CA ILE A 145 -11.69 -13.22 11.59
C ILE A 145 -11.89 -11.71 11.47
N ALA A 146 -11.28 -11.08 10.46
CA ALA A 146 -11.50 -9.66 10.14
C ALA A 146 -13.00 -9.36 9.93
N SER A 147 -13.67 -10.17 9.10
CA SER A 147 -15.10 -10.08 8.85
C SER A 147 -15.94 -10.21 10.12
N LYS A 148 -15.61 -11.19 10.98
CA LYS A 148 -16.31 -11.42 12.26
C LYS A 148 -16.11 -10.26 13.22
N ARG A 149 -14.87 -9.76 13.36
CA ARG A 149 -14.56 -8.61 14.24
C ARG A 149 -15.26 -7.34 13.74
N MET A 150 -15.28 -7.10 12.43
CA MET A 150 -15.94 -5.94 11.85
C MET A 150 -17.45 -5.98 12.10
N ARG A 151 -18.11 -7.12 11.83
CA ARG A 151 -19.55 -7.26 12.11
C ARG A 151 -19.88 -7.11 13.59
N THR A 152 -19.06 -7.69 14.47
CA THR A 152 -19.21 -7.54 15.94
C THR A 152 -19.06 -6.09 16.37
N PHE A 153 -18.08 -5.37 15.79
CA PHE A 153 -17.88 -3.94 16.03
C PHE A 153 -19.14 -3.13 15.71
N ILE A 154 -19.65 -3.30 14.50
CA ILE A 154 -20.82 -2.53 14.03
C ILE A 154 -22.07 -2.88 14.83
N ARG A 155 -22.30 -4.15 15.16
CA ARG A 155 -23.41 -4.55 16.00
C ARG A 155 -23.38 -3.88 17.38
N LYS A 156 -22.23 -3.89 18.06
CA LYS A 156 -22.04 -3.24 19.36
C LYS A 156 -22.19 -1.71 19.25
N ALA A 157 -21.61 -1.11 18.22
CA ALA A 157 -21.74 0.31 17.92
C ALA A 157 -23.21 0.72 17.72
N LYS A 158 -23.96 0.00 16.89
CA LYS A 158 -25.38 0.27 16.64
C LYS A 158 -26.23 0.25 17.92
N ILE A 159 -26.00 -0.71 18.82
CA ILE A 159 -26.68 -0.78 20.12
C ILE A 159 -26.41 0.50 20.93
N TYR A 160 -25.14 0.89 21.04
CA TYR A 160 -24.74 2.08 21.78
C TYR A 160 -25.32 3.36 21.19
N LEU A 161 -25.27 3.52 19.86
CA LEU A 161 -25.75 4.70 19.19
C LEU A 161 -27.28 4.85 19.23
N LYS A 162 -28.01 3.73 19.08
CA LYS A 162 -29.48 3.72 19.24
C LYS A 162 -29.91 4.11 20.65
N ALA A 163 -29.24 3.56 21.66
CA ALA A 163 -29.52 3.89 23.07
C ALA A 163 -29.32 5.39 23.37
N ASN A 164 -28.37 6.04 22.67
CA ASN A 164 -28.11 7.47 22.82
C ASN A 164 -28.95 8.36 21.87
N GLY A 165 -29.90 7.81 21.13
CA GLY A 165 -30.78 8.57 20.22
C GLY A 165 -30.09 9.20 19.02
N ILE A 166 -29.00 8.61 18.57
CA ILE A 166 -28.24 9.04 17.39
C ILE A 166 -28.93 8.54 16.11
N LYS A 167 -28.90 9.34 15.06
CA LYS A 167 -29.46 9.03 13.74
C LYS A 167 -28.52 9.35 12.57
N ARG A 168 -27.37 9.98 12.86
CA ARG A 168 -26.34 10.32 11.89
C ARG A 168 -25.03 9.69 12.30
N VAL A 169 -24.33 9.11 11.34
CA VAL A 169 -23.01 8.48 11.52
C VAL A 169 -22.05 9.01 10.48
N PHE A 170 -20.91 9.46 10.92
CA PHE A 170 -19.75 9.68 10.10
C PHE A 170 -18.78 8.50 10.25
N ILE A 171 -18.49 7.79 9.18
CA ILE A 171 -17.48 6.73 9.15
C ILE A 171 -16.14 7.39 8.84
N ALA A 172 -15.23 7.38 9.80
CA ALA A 172 -13.89 7.93 9.71
C ALA A 172 -12.89 6.78 9.46
N ILE A 173 -12.45 6.62 8.22
CA ILE A 173 -11.40 5.66 7.85
C ILE A 173 -10.05 6.36 8.05
N THR A 174 -9.26 5.91 9.03
CA THR A 174 -7.99 6.53 9.41
C THR A 174 -6.76 5.75 8.94
N GLY A 175 -6.91 5.01 7.84
CA GLY A 175 -5.79 4.39 7.10
C GLY A 175 -5.42 2.99 7.57
N ASP A 176 -4.45 2.41 6.85
CA ASP A 176 -3.93 1.05 7.00
C ASP A 176 -5.01 -0.03 6.91
N LEU A 177 -5.84 0.06 5.85
CA LEU A 177 -6.80 -0.98 5.52
C LEU A 177 -6.10 -2.27 5.06
N MET A 178 -4.92 -2.14 4.43
CA MET A 178 -4.11 -3.25 3.97
C MET A 178 -2.76 -3.28 4.67
N ASN A 179 -2.23 -4.50 4.88
CA ASN A 179 -0.88 -4.69 5.39
C ASN A 179 0.16 -4.46 4.29
N SER A 180 1.38 -4.15 4.69
CA SER A 180 2.54 -3.98 3.84
C SER A 180 3.01 -5.29 3.22
N ASP A 181 3.65 -5.22 2.05
CA ASP A 181 4.34 -6.33 1.37
C ASP A 181 5.80 -5.98 1.04
N ARG A 182 6.35 -4.97 1.69
CA ARG A 182 7.68 -4.43 1.38
C ARG A 182 8.82 -5.19 2.05
N ARG A 183 8.55 -5.87 3.15
CA ARG A 183 9.52 -6.71 3.89
C ARG A 183 9.16 -8.18 3.78
N LEU A 184 10.16 -9.03 3.88
CA LEU A 184 9.97 -10.49 3.78
C LEU A 184 9.04 -11.04 4.88
N ASP A 185 9.16 -10.55 6.10
CA ASP A 185 8.31 -10.94 7.23
C ASP A 185 6.85 -10.55 6.99
N GLU A 186 6.61 -9.37 6.39
CA GLU A 186 5.27 -8.92 5.99
C GLU A 186 4.69 -9.82 4.90
N LEU A 187 5.47 -10.13 3.85
CA LEU A 187 5.06 -11.05 2.78
C LEU A 187 4.72 -12.44 3.31
N LEU A 188 5.50 -12.96 4.27
CA LEU A 188 5.27 -14.27 4.87
C LEU A 188 4.05 -14.29 5.79
N SER A 189 3.64 -13.15 6.33
CA SER A 189 2.47 -12.99 7.21
C SER A 189 1.22 -12.49 6.49
N MET A 190 1.09 -12.73 5.19
CA MET A 190 -0.10 -12.38 4.42
C MET A 190 -0.98 -13.60 4.16
N THR A 191 -2.29 -13.41 4.26
CA THR A 191 -3.31 -14.40 3.83
C THR A 191 -3.39 -14.49 2.31
N SER A 192 -3.22 -13.36 1.62
CA SER A 192 -3.27 -13.21 0.17
C SER A 192 -2.47 -11.98 -0.26
N ASN A 193 -2.12 -11.89 -1.55
CA ASN A 193 -1.55 -10.68 -2.08
C ASN A 193 -2.54 -9.49 -1.98
N ARG A 194 -2.01 -8.27 -2.02
CA ARG A 194 -2.82 -7.06 -1.84
C ARG A 194 -3.92 -6.90 -2.88
N ALA A 195 -3.65 -7.27 -4.15
CA ALA A 195 -4.63 -7.19 -5.22
C ALA A 195 -5.89 -8.02 -4.89
N ASN A 196 -5.71 -9.29 -4.53
CA ASN A 196 -6.82 -10.17 -4.15
C ASN A 196 -7.48 -9.73 -2.84
N ALA A 197 -6.68 -9.35 -1.86
CA ALA A 197 -7.18 -8.90 -0.56
C ALA A 197 -8.02 -7.62 -0.64
N THR A 198 -7.75 -6.76 -1.62
CA THR A 198 -8.55 -5.55 -1.88
C THR A 198 -10.02 -5.89 -2.12
N PHE A 199 -10.33 -6.97 -2.86
CA PHE A 199 -11.71 -7.41 -3.05
C PHE A 199 -12.39 -7.77 -1.74
N VAL A 200 -11.70 -8.54 -0.92
CA VAL A 200 -12.24 -8.97 0.38
C VAL A 200 -12.45 -7.76 1.30
N GLY A 201 -11.48 -6.84 1.35
CA GLY A 201 -11.59 -5.60 2.13
C GLY A 201 -12.75 -4.72 1.67
N VAL A 202 -12.93 -4.56 0.35
CA VAL A 202 -14.07 -3.82 -0.21
C VAL A 202 -15.39 -4.50 0.14
N GLU A 203 -15.49 -5.82 0.04
CA GLU A 203 -16.73 -6.55 0.36
C GLU A 203 -17.10 -6.42 1.84
N ILE A 204 -16.12 -6.56 2.76
CA ILE A 204 -16.34 -6.34 4.20
C ILE A 204 -16.81 -4.91 4.47
N LEU A 205 -16.15 -3.91 3.90
CA LEU A 205 -16.51 -2.50 4.12
C LEU A 205 -17.84 -2.13 3.46
N LYS A 206 -18.15 -2.69 2.29
CA LYS A 206 -19.45 -2.53 1.64
C LYS A 206 -20.58 -3.02 2.56
N GLN A 207 -20.48 -4.26 3.05
CA GLN A 207 -21.47 -4.80 3.99
C GLN A 207 -21.51 -4.02 5.31
N THR A 208 -20.37 -3.50 5.78
CA THR A 208 -20.28 -2.60 6.93
C THR A 208 -21.10 -1.33 6.70
N ILE A 209 -20.95 -0.67 5.56
CA ILE A 209 -21.70 0.53 5.20
C ILE A 209 -23.20 0.20 5.08
N GLU A 210 -23.54 -0.89 4.41
CA GLU A 210 -24.91 -1.36 4.25
C GLU A 210 -25.58 -1.65 5.60
N ASP A 211 -24.86 -2.26 6.54
CA ASP A 211 -25.36 -2.57 7.88
C ASP A 211 -25.61 -1.30 8.72
N ILE A 212 -24.69 -0.32 8.68
CA ILE A 212 -24.84 0.96 9.39
C ILE A 212 -26.02 1.76 8.82
N ARG A 213 -26.13 1.84 7.49
CA ARG A 213 -27.16 2.64 6.84
C ARG A 213 -28.60 2.10 7.02
N GLN A 214 -28.77 0.87 7.45
CA GLN A 214 -30.11 0.38 7.81
C GLN A 214 -30.76 1.23 8.91
N ASP A 215 -29.96 1.81 9.78
CA ASP A 215 -30.42 2.50 10.99
C ASP A 215 -30.02 3.99 11.02
N PHE A 216 -29.00 4.40 10.25
CA PHE A 216 -28.40 5.72 10.33
C PHE A 216 -28.19 6.35 8.94
N LYS A 217 -28.32 7.68 8.85
CA LYS A 217 -27.80 8.41 7.71
C LYS A 217 -26.28 8.43 7.79
N VAL A 218 -25.59 8.10 6.69
CA VAL A 218 -24.16 7.85 6.67
C VAL A 218 -23.41 8.90 5.84
N SER A 219 -22.33 9.43 6.39
CA SER A 219 -21.27 10.11 5.62
C SER A 219 -19.93 9.41 5.88
N ILE A 220 -19.02 9.44 4.90
CA ILE A 220 -17.78 8.66 4.92
C ILE A 220 -16.62 9.55 4.49
N GLY A 221 -15.54 9.54 5.28
CA GLY A 221 -14.27 10.19 4.93
C GLY A 221 -13.11 9.24 5.18
N CYS A 222 -12.03 9.41 4.41
CA CYS A 222 -10.86 8.55 4.46
C CYS A 222 -9.57 9.37 4.42
N VAL A 223 -8.57 8.91 5.14
CA VAL A 223 -7.16 9.31 4.98
C VAL A 223 -6.32 8.04 4.84
N THR A 224 -5.17 8.16 4.16
CA THR A 224 -4.30 7.02 3.87
C THR A 224 -3.32 6.73 5.00
N GLY A 225 -3.03 5.45 5.19
CA GLY A 225 -2.00 4.97 6.11
C GLY A 225 -0.66 4.69 5.43
N ASN A 226 0.31 4.29 6.22
CA ASN A 226 1.67 4.03 5.73
C ASN A 226 1.88 2.59 5.24
N GLU A 227 1.14 1.61 5.78
CA GLU A 227 1.30 0.21 5.36
C GLU A 227 0.59 -0.06 4.03
N SER A 228 -0.53 0.61 3.77
CA SER A 228 -1.30 0.47 2.54
C SER A 228 -0.66 1.11 1.30
N ARG A 229 0.44 1.87 1.43
CA ARG A 229 1.09 2.55 0.30
C ARG A 229 1.65 1.56 -0.72
N ALA A 230 1.59 1.89 -2.02
CA ALA A 230 2.18 1.10 -3.10
C ALA A 230 3.69 1.34 -3.22
N ASN A 231 4.16 2.56 -2.95
CA ASN A 231 5.56 2.94 -3.05
C ASN A 231 6.41 2.43 -1.90
N GLN A 232 7.71 2.20 -2.16
CA GLN A 232 8.67 1.77 -1.13
C GLN A 232 8.83 2.84 -0.05
N GLU A 233 8.94 4.11 -0.45
CA GLU A 233 9.14 5.24 0.44
C GLU A 233 7.82 5.95 0.76
N MET A 234 7.78 6.59 1.91
CA MET A 234 6.64 7.42 2.31
C MET A 234 6.63 8.71 1.49
N GLY A 235 5.53 8.98 0.80
CA GLY A 235 5.34 10.24 0.07
C GLY A 235 4.45 11.22 0.80
N TYR A 236 4.80 12.51 0.70
CA TYR A 236 4.03 13.61 1.29
C TYR A 236 3.42 14.54 0.23
N VAL A 237 3.77 14.34 -1.03
CA VAL A 237 3.12 14.98 -2.18
C VAL A 237 1.91 14.16 -2.57
N GLU A 238 0.78 14.81 -2.84
CA GLU A 238 -0.51 14.15 -3.08
C GLU A 238 -0.44 13.04 -4.13
N ALA A 239 0.29 13.26 -5.24
CA ALA A 239 0.46 12.26 -6.30
C ALA A 239 1.13 10.95 -5.82
N VAL A 240 1.96 11.01 -4.77
CA VAL A 240 2.62 9.83 -4.19
C VAL A 240 1.84 9.31 -2.99
N ALA A 241 1.29 10.19 -2.16
CA ALA A 241 0.54 9.83 -0.97
C ALA A 241 -0.78 9.12 -1.32
N SER A 242 -1.41 9.48 -2.43
CA SER A 242 -2.64 8.86 -2.94
C SER A 242 -2.40 7.54 -3.69
N ASP A 243 -1.16 7.20 -4.06
CA ASP A 243 -0.79 5.87 -4.60
C ASP A 243 -0.77 4.85 -3.45
N ASN A 244 -1.99 4.46 -3.05
CA ASN A 244 -2.25 3.79 -1.80
C ASN A 244 -3.52 2.93 -1.91
N TYR A 245 -3.49 1.74 -1.36
CA TYR A 245 -4.64 0.83 -1.37
C TYR A 245 -5.85 1.36 -0.61
N ASP A 246 -5.65 2.21 0.41
CA ASP A 246 -6.76 2.88 1.11
C ASP A 246 -7.52 3.80 0.15
N THR A 247 -6.80 4.56 -0.70
CA THR A 247 -7.39 5.37 -1.76
C THR A 247 -8.16 4.51 -2.77
N THR A 248 -7.58 3.39 -3.17
CA THR A 248 -8.19 2.45 -4.11
C THR A 248 -9.51 1.90 -3.55
N ILE A 249 -9.48 1.39 -2.32
CA ILE A 249 -10.66 0.84 -1.64
C ILE A 249 -11.73 1.93 -1.46
N PHE A 250 -11.35 3.13 -1.00
CA PHE A 250 -12.29 4.24 -0.82
C PHE A 250 -12.97 4.65 -2.12
N ASN A 251 -12.20 4.75 -3.21
CA ASN A 251 -12.76 5.09 -4.52
C ASN A 251 -13.69 4.00 -5.07
N ILE A 252 -13.37 2.72 -4.87
CA ILE A 252 -14.25 1.61 -5.25
C ILE A 252 -15.58 1.70 -4.48
N LEU A 253 -15.53 1.91 -3.17
CA LEU A 253 -16.72 2.10 -2.34
C LEU A 253 -17.55 3.31 -2.80
N TYR A 254 -16.89 4.44 -3.11
CA TYR A 254 -17.56 5.60 -3.70
C TYR A 254 -18.30 5.23 -4.99
N TYR A 255 -17.67 4.53 -5.92
CA TYR A 255 -18.31 4.11 -7.17
C TYR A 255 -19.48 3.14 -6.97
N ILE A 256 -19.40 2.25 -5.99
CA ILE A 256 -20.50 1.35 -5.61
C ILE A 256 -21.72 2.14 -5.13
N PHE A 257 -21.50 3.17 -4.31
CA PHE A 257 -22.56 3.91 -3.65
C PHE A 257 -22.87 5.29 -4.23
N LYS A 258 -22.19 5.75 -5.30
CA LYS A 258 -22.29 7.12 -5.83
C LYS A 258 -23.71 7.56 -6.21
N ASP A 259 -24.56 6.61 -6.59
CA ASP A 259 -25.94 6.89 -7.01
C ASP A 259 -26.93 6.82 -5.82
N ARG A 260 -26.41 6.76 -4.59
CA ARG A 260 -27.19 6.68 -3.35
C ARG A 260 -27.26 8.04 -2.66
N SER A 261 -28.46 8.60 -2.53
CA SER A 261 -28.69 9.89 -1.85
C SER A 261 -28.58 9.82 -0.32
N ASP A 262 -28.61 8.62 0.26
CA ASP A 262 -28.56 8.38 1.70
C ASP A 262 -27.14 8.11 2.24
N ILE A 263 -26.14 8.03 1.37
CA ILE A 263 -24.73 7.89 1.70
C ILE A 263 -23.95 9.02 1.05
N GLU A 264 -23.19 9.77 1.83
CA GLU A 264 -22.36 10.88 1.38
C GLU A 264 -20.89 10.50 1.52
N PHE A 265 -20.13 10.57 0.43
CA PHE A 265 -18.68 10.43 0.44
C PHE A 265 -18.03 11.81 0.41
N ILE A 266 -17.16 12.08 1.40
CA ILE A 266 -16.38 13.32 1.42
C ILE A 266 -15.20 13.14 0.46
N PRO A 267 -15.07 14.00 -0.58
CA PRO A 267 -13.99 13.88 -1.55
C PRO A 267 -12.60 13.97 -0.88
N MET A 268 -11.72 13.06 -1.23
CA MET A 268 -10.34 13.03 -0.76
C MET A 268 -9.51 14.07 -1.53
N LYS A 269 -9.44 15.30 -1.04
CA LYS A 269 -8.63 16.40 -1.61
C LYS A 269 -7.19 16.37 -1.11
N ASN A 270 -6.99 15.86 0.08
CA ASN A 270 -5.69 15.59 0.69
C ASN A 270 -5.79 14.18 1.30
N SER A 271 -4.98 13.27 0.80
CA SER A 271 -5.02 11.87 1.23
C SER A 271 -4.44 11.65 2.64
N LEU A 272 -3.63 12.57 3.15
CA LEU A 272 -2.97 12.44 4.45
C LEU A 272 -3.76 13.07 5.60
N GLU A 273 -4.57 14.10 5.32
CA GLU A 273 -5.24 14.92 6.35
C GLU A 273 -6.65 15.32 5.89
N LEU A 274 -7.65 15.09 6.74
CA LEU A 274 -9.03 15.52 6.49
C LEU A 274 -9.58 16.22 7.74
N VAL A 275 -10.01 17.48 7.59
CA VAL A 275 -10.74 18.19 8.65
C VAL A 275 -12.23 18.15 8.35
N VAL A 276 -13.02 17.68 9.30
CA VAL A 276 -14.48 17.65 9.20
C VAL A 276 -15.08 18.44 10.37
N ASP A 277 -16.22 19.08 10.11
CA ASP A 277 -17.04 19.72 11.15
C ASP A 277 -18.19 18.78 11.53
N VAL A 278 -18.20 18.32 12.76
CA VAL A 278 -19.24 17.43 13.31
C VAL A 278 -19.91 18.11 14.48
N GLU A 279 -21.14 18.61 14.29
CA GLU A 279 -21.93 19.34 15.27
C GLU A 279 -21.17 20.53 15.91
N GLY A 280 -20.38 21.26 15.08
CA GLY A 280 -19.55 22.39 15.53
C GLY A 280 -18.17 21.99 16.05
N HIS A 281 -17.87 20.71 16.16
CA HIS A 281 -16.54 20.22 16.51
C HIS A 281 -15.70 20.01 15.25
N LYS A 282 -14.60 20.76 15.10
CA LYS A 282 -13.62 20.56 14.04
C LYS A 282 -12.70 19.41 14.41
N ILE A 283 -12.85 18.30 13.69
CA ILE A 283 -12.13 17.05 13.91
C ILE A 283 -11.14 16.84 12.78
N LEU A 284 -9.87 16.64 13.11
CA LEU A 284 -8.84 16.26 12.15
C LEU A 284 -8.72 14.72 12.13
N LEU A 285 -8.81 14.15 10.95
CA LEU A 285 -8.41 12.76 10.67
C LEU A 285 -7.00 12.75 10.09
N ILE A 286 -6.14 11.93 10.66
CA ILE A 286 -4.82 11.56 10.15
C ILE A 286 -4.60 10.07 10.42
N HIS A 287 -3.64 9.44 9.74
CA HIS A 287 -3.32 8.04 10.11
C HIS A 287 -2.53 7.96 11.43
N GLY A 288 -1.52 8.79 11.63
CA GLY A 288 -0.75 8.84 12.88
C GLY A 288 0.76 8.61 12.73
N HIS A 289 1.27 8.24 11.55
CA HIS A 289 2.71 8.06 11.30
C HIS A 289 3.53 9.35 11.49
N SER A 290 2.89 10.50 11.49
CA SER A 290 3.50 11.80 11.82
C SER A 290 3.53 12.10 13.33
N VAL A 291 2.82 11.32 14.16
CA VAL A 291 2.79 11.47 15.62
C VAL A 291 4.01 10.75 16.20
N LYS A 292 5.06 11.51 16.53
CA LYS A 292 6.34 10.97 17.00
C LYS A 292 6.58 11.32 18.47
N GLY A 293 7.25 10.43 19.19
CA GLY A 293 7.63 10.65 20.59
C GLY A 293 6.44 10.68 21.54
N LYS A 294 6.32 11.73 22.37
CA LYS A 294 5.18 11.89 23.29
C LYS A 294 3.95 12.33 22.49
N VAL A 295 2.91 11.51 22.47
CA VAL A 295 1.68 11.74 21.70
C VAL A 295 1.06 13.11 22.01
N GLU A 296 0.97 13.48 23.28
CA GLU A 296 0.37 14.74 23.72
C GLU A 296 1.11 15.96 23.16
N SER A 297 2.45 15.89 23.09
CA SER A 297 3.27 16.95 22.51
C SER A 297 3.03 17.07 20.99
N SER A 298 2.99 15.96 20.28
CA SER A 298 2.71 15.95 18.85
C SER A 298 1.29 16.47 18.55
N VAL A 299 0.29 16.08 19.33
CA VAL A 299 -1.09 16.59 19.23
C VAL A 299 -1.13 18.10 19.42
N THR A 300 -0.42 18.62 20.42
CA THR A 300 -0.33 20.07 20.66
C THR A 300 0.32 20.81 19.50
N GLN A 301 1.40 20.29 18.93
CA GLN A 301 2.07 20.86 17.75
C GLN A 301 1.16 20.85 16.51
N ILE A 302 0.44 19.76 16.26
CA ILE A 302 -0.54 19.66 15.16
C ILE A 302 -1.63 20.72 15.33
N LYS A 303 -2.23 20.82 16.52
CA LYS A 303 -3.25 21.86 16.80
C LYS A 303 -2.71 23.26 16.61
N GLY A 304 -1.46 23.55 17.03
CA GLY A 304 -0.79 24.84 16.82
C GLY A 304 -0.60 25.16 15.33
N ARG A 305 -0.22 24.17 14.51
CA ARG A 305 -0.07 24.33 13.06
C ARG A 305 -1.40 24.73 12.39
N TYR A 306 -2.49 24.07 12.76
CA TYR A 306 -3.83 24.41 12.22
C TYR A 306 -4.35 25.74 12.73
N SER A 307 -4.12 26.05 14.01
CA SER A 307 -4.50 27.34 14.60
C SER A 307 -3.82 28.52 13.89
N ALA A 308 -2.54 28.36 13.50
CA ALA A 308 -1.82 29.36 12.70
C ALA A 308 -2.45 29.58 11.30
N GLN A 309 -3.25 28.64 10.81
CA GLN A 309 -4.02 28.73 9.56
C GLN A 309 -5.48 29.16 9.79
N GLY A 310 -5.83 29.59 11.00
CA GLY A 310 -7.19 30.01 11.36
C GLY A 310 -8.17 28.84 11.64
N ILE A 311 -7.67 27.60 11.76
CA ILE A 311 -8.48 26.42 12.03
C ILE A 311 -8.25 25.95 13.46
N ASN A 312 -9.21 26.19 14.34
CA ASN A 312 -9.15 25.71 15.73
C ASN A 312 -9.71 24.28 15.82
N LEU A 313 -8.82 23.29 15.88
CA LEU A 313 -9.18 21.90 16.02
C LEU A 313 -9.67 21.58 17.45
N ASN A 314 -10.84 20.96 17.54
CA ASN A 314 -11.38 20.47 18.80
C ASN A 314 -10.81 19.09 19.14
N TYR A 315 -10.70 18.20 18.14
CA TYR A 315 -10.30 16.81 18.35
C TYR A 315 -9.47 16.27 17.19
N ILE A 316 -8.61 15.28 17.47
CA ILE A 316 -7.81 14.61 16.43
C ILE A 316 -8.08 13.10 16.53
N LEU A 317 -8.38 12.44 15.41
CA LEU A 317 -8.55 11.00 15.32
C LEU A 317 -7.41 10.39 14.50
N PHE A 318 -6.79 9.34 15.04
CA PHE A 318 -5.73 8.60 14.37
C PHE A 318 -5.63 7.14 14.84
N GLY A 319 -4.82 6.33 14.14
CA GLY A 319 -4.51 4.94 14.43
C GLY A 319 -3.02 4.69 14.61
N HIS A 320 -2.42 3.87 13.74
CA HIS A 320 -0.98 3.61 13.56
C HIS A 320 -0.25 2.92 14.73
N ILE A 321 -0.52 3.30 15.96
CA ILE A 321 0.19 2.80 17.16
C ILE A 321 -0.41 1.48 17.68
N HIS A 322 -1.52 1.04 17.12
CA HIS A 322 -2.24 -0.20 17.44
C HIS A 322 -2.64 -0.35 18.94
N SER A 323 -2.72 0.74 19.67
CA SER A 323 -3.20 0.73 21.06
C SER A 323 -4.22 1.85 21.27
N ALA A 324 -5.43 1.49 21.68
CA ALA A 324 -6.54 2.43 21.80
C ALA A 324 -6.37 3.39 22.97
N ARG A 325 -6.69 4.66 22.74
CA ARG A 325 -6.81 5.68 23.78
C ARG A 325 -7.88 6.69 23.41
N ILE A 326 -8.71 7.05 24.36
CA ILE A 326 -9.70 8.12 24.25
C ILE A 326 -9.35 9.16 25.31
N GLY A 327 -8.94 10.33 24.85
CA GLY A 327 -8.55 11.46 25.72
C GLY A 327 -9.36 12.72 25.41
N ASP A 328 -9.02 13.82 26.07
CA ASP A 328 -9.76 15.09 25.93
C ASP A 328 -9.50 15.79 24.59
N THR A 329 -8.36 15.57 23.97
CA THR A 329 -7.95 16.29 22.75
C THR A 329 -7.76 15.39 21.55
N TYR A 330 -7.70 14.08 21.74
CA TYR A 330 -7.54 13.11 20.67
C TYR A 330 -8.13 11.75 21.01
N GLY A 331 -8.46 11.01 19.97
CA GLY A 331 -8.80 9.61 20.00
C GLY A 331 -7.87 8.81 19.11
N ARG A 332 -7.28 7.75 19.66
CA ARG A 332 -6.44 6.80 18.95
C ARG A 332 -7.10 5.44 18.93
N SER A 333 -7.32 4.89 17.73
CA SER A 333 -7.83 3.53 17.59
C SER A 333 -6.72 2.50 17.79
N SER A 334 -7.11 1.29 18.17
CA SER A 334 -6.26 0.12 18.05
C SER A 334 -6.41 -0.50 16.67
N SER A 335 -5.60 -1.53 16.39
CA SER A 335 -5.75 -2.37 15.21
C SER A 335 -6.93 -3.32 15.32
N LEU A 336 -7.55 -3.67 14.20
CA LEU A 336 -8.50 -4.76 14.11
C LEU A 336 -7.82 -6.13 14.28
N VAL A 337 -6.52 -6.20 13.97
CA VAL A 337 -5.68 -7.41 14.10
C VAL A 337 -5.47 -7.81 15.54
N GLY A 338 -5.31 -6.85 16.47
CA GLY A 338 -4.83 -7.12 17.82
C GLY A 338 -3.31 -7.33 17.86
N ALA A 339 -2.83 -8.15 18.78
CA ALA A 339 -1.41 -8.48 18.90
C ALA A 339 -0.91 -9.30 17.70
N ASN A 340 0.30 -9.01 17.25
CA ASN A 340 1.04 -9.83 16.30
C ASN A 340 2.48 -10.04 16.79
N ALA A 341 3.25 -10.89 16.12
CA ALA A 341 4.61 -11.23 16.53
C ALA A 341 5.53 -10.00 16.64
N TYR A 342 5.34 -8.99 15.79
CA TYR A 342 6.09 -7.75 15.84
C TYR A 342 5.72 -6.90 17.07
N SER A 343 4.43 -6.71 17.33
CA SER A 343 3.99 -5.92 18.50
C SER A 343 4.41 -6.55 19.81
N GLU A 344 4.29 -7.88 19.96
CA GLU A 344 4.65 -8.57 21.21
C GLU A 344 6.17 -8.70 21.39
N LYS A 345 6.89 -9.20 20.35
CA LYS A 345 8.31 -9.55 20.49
C LYS A 345 9.27 -8.39 20.26
N ALA A 346 8.96 -7.49 19.33
CA ALA A 346 9.84 -6.37 19.00
C ALA A 346 9.53 -5.12 19.82
N LEU A 347 8.25 -4.86 20.10
CA LEU A 347 7.83 -3.63 20.79
C LEU A 347 7.41 -3.85 22.25
N ASN A 348 7.29 -5.10 22.71
CA ASN A 348 6.76 -5.46 24.03
C ASN A 348 5.40 -4.77 24.33
N LEU A 349 4.56 -4.67 23.30
CA LEU A 349 3.24 -4.06 23.39
C LEU A 349 2.17 -5.14 23.54
N GLU A 350 1.39 -5.08 24.60
CA GLU A 350 0.16 -5.84 24.74
C GLU A 350 -0.96 -5.06 24.04
N SER A 351 -1.31 -5.44 22.82
CA SER A 351 -2.41 -4.80 22.10
C SER A 351 -3.58 -5.76 21.90
N ARG A 352 -4.78 -5.29 22.22
CA ARG A 352 -6.03 -6.02 21.97
C ARG A 352 -6.73 -5.44 20.76
N ALA A 353 -7.32 -6.32 19.95
CA ALA A 353 -8.18 -5.89 18.85
C ALA A 353 -9.30 -5.00 19.37
N SER A 354 -9.40 -3.79 18.88
CA SER A 354 -10.48 -2.86 19.23
C SER A 354 -10.61 -1.73 18.22
N GLN A 355 -11.81 -1.15 18.14
CA GLN A 355 -12.10 0.06 17.38
C GLN A 355 -12.88 1.03 18.25
N ASN A 356 -12.92 2.31 17.87
CA ASN A 356 -13.53 3.35 18.68
C ASN A 356 -14.79 3.92 18.04
N VAL A 357 -15.73 4.35 18.88
CA VAL A 357 -16.92 5.11 18.51
C VAL A 357 -16.98 6.35 19.36
N TYR A 358 -17.33 7.49 18.76
CA TYR A 358 -17.51 8.75 19.45
C TYR A 358 -18.90 9.30 19.15
N ILE A 359 -19.46 10.08 20.07
CA ILE A 359 -20.67 10.88 19.84
C ILE A 359 -20.30 12.34 20.10
N PHE A 360 -20.55 13.20 19.13
CA PHE A 360 -20.42 14.64 19.27
C PHE A 360 -21.83 15.24 19.35
N TYR A 361 -22.12 15.92 20.43
CA TYR A 361 -23.44 16.49 20.69
C TYR A 361 -23.49 17.96 20.29
N LYS A 362 -24.71 18.43 19.99
CA LYS A 362 -24.97 19.83 19.62
C LYS A 362 -24.71 20.84 20.74
N ASP A 363 -24.75 20.40 21.98
CA ASP A 363 -24.46 21.19 23.16
C ASP A 363 -22.96 21.32 23.48
N GLY A 364 -22.08 20.77 22.63
CA GLY A 364 -20.65 20.79 22.84
C GLY A 364 -20.10 19.60 23.64
N ASN A 365 -20.96 18.75 24.17
CA ASN A 365 -20.55 17.53 24.88
C ASN A 365 -20.02 16.48 23.88
N ARG A 366 -19.28 15.51 24.40
CA ARG A 366 -18.69 14.42 23.64
C ARG A 366 -18.54 13.17 24.49
N ASP A 367 -18.94 12.04 23.95
CA ASP A 367 -18.69 10.71 24.51
C ASP A 367 -17.73 9.92 23.62
N GLY A 368 -17.03 8.95 24.22
CA GLY A 368 -16.16 8.02 23.50
C GLY A 368 -16.25 6.62 24.09
N LEU A 369 -16.31 5.62 23.22
CA LEU A 369 -16.40 4.21 23.57
C LEU A 369 -15.34 3.42 22.79
N LYS A 370 -14.44 2.73 23.53
CA LYS A 370 -13.59 1.68 22.97
C LYS A 370 -14.40 0.37 22.96
N ILE A 371 -14.52 -0.25 21.80
CA ILE A 371 -15.15 -1.55 21.64
C ILE A 371 -14.05 -2.62 21.48
N ASP A 372 -13.92 -3.49 22.48
CA ASP A 372 -13.01 -4.64 22.44
C ASP A 372 -13.56 -5.71 21.48
N LEU A 373 -12.68 -6.22 20.62
CA LEU A 373 -12.97 -7.16 19.54
C LEU A 373 -12.10 -8.42 19.61
N GLN A 374 -11.36 -8.61 20.69
CA GLN A 374 -10.57 -9.83 20.89
C GLN A 374 -11.48 -11.07 20.90
N ASN A 375 -12.63 -10.93 21.55
CA ASN A 375 -13.72 -11.90 21.46
C ASN A 375 -14.79 -11.34 20.52
N TYR A 376 -15.19 -12.12 19.54
CA TYR A 376 -16.08 -11.74 18.45
C TYR A 376 -17.18 -12.78 18.24
N ASP A 377 -18.25 -12.40 17.54
CA ASP A 377 -19.36 -13.28 17.21
C ASP A 377 -18.91 -14.37 16.22
N GLU A 378 -19.55 -15.52 16.23
CA GLU A 378 -19.22 -16.62 15.31
C GLU A 378 -19.49 -16.29 13.85
N GLN A 379 -20.51 -15.47 13.57
CA GLN A 379 -20.86 -15.04 12.22
C GLN A 379 -20.23 -13.70 11.86
N GLY A 380 -19.49 -13.67 10.73
CA GLY A 380 -19.01 -12.48 10.08
C GLY A 380 -19.94 -11.98 8.97
N TYR A 381 -19.49 -10.99 8.21
CA TYR A 381 -20.06 -10.65 6.91
C TYR A 381 -19.79 -11.79 5.91
N ASP A 382 -20.62 -11.93 4.89
CA ASP A 382 -20.47 -13.01 3.90
C ASP A 382 -19.34 -12.68 2.90
N ILE A 383 -18.20 -13.33 3.09
CA ILE A 383 -17.03 -13.24 2.22
C ILE A 383 -16.58 -14.63 1.72
N THR A 384 -17.38 -15.67 1.94
CA THR A 384 -16.99 -17.08 1.69
C THR A 384 -16.61 -17.30 0.23
N LYS A 385 -17.36 -16.71 -0.70
CA LYS A 385 -17.13 -16.83 -2.14
C LYS A 385 -15.75 -16.25 -2.54
N GLU A 386 -15.40 -15.10 -2.00
CA GLU A 386 -14.14 -14.43 -2.26
C GLU A 386 -12.97 -15.14 -1.58
N LEU A 387 -13.18 -15.64 -0.34
CA LEU A 387 -12.17 -16.37 0.40
C LEU A 387 -11.74 -17.69 -0.26
N GLU A 388 -12.66 -18.42 -0.84
CA GLU A 388 -12.34 -19.68 -1.53
C GLU A 388 -11.35 -19.45 -2.69
N SER A 389 -11.49 -18.33 -3.39
CA SER A 389 -10.65 -17.97 -4.53
C SER A 389 -9.30 -17.38 -4.15
N TYR A 390 -9.23 -16.62 -3.05
CA TYR A 390 -8.09 -15.74 -2.75
C TYR A 390 -7.32 -16.11 -1.49
N ASN A 391 -7.90 -16.91 -0.60
CA ASN A 391 -7.26 -17.21 0.68
C ASN A 391 -6.23 -18.33 0.52
N SER A 392 -4.96 -17.97 0.37
CA SER A 392 -3.85 -18.93 0.31
C SER A 392 -3.44 -19.46 1.70
N LYS A 393 -3.75 -18.71 2.77
CA LYS A 393 -3.52 -19.10 4.16
C LYS A 393 -4.72 -18.70 5.01
N SER A 394 -5.19 -19.58 5.86
CA SER A 394 -6.21 -19.26 6.85
C SER A 394 -5.93 -20.00 8.15
N VAL A 395 -6.44 -19.45 9.27
CA VAL A 395 -6.41 -20.14 10.55
C VAL A 395 -7.23 -21.43 10.45
N GLY A 396 -6.60 -22.56 10.76
CA GLY A 396 -7.23 -23.90 10.66
C GLY A 396 -7.08 -24.62 9.31
N LYS A 397 -6.53 -23.95 8.28
CA LYS A 397 -6.11 -24.58 7.03
C LYS A 397 -4.63 -24.27 6.80
N LEU A 398 -3.75 -25.12 7.30
CA LEU A 398 -2.37 -25.13 6.83
C LEU A 398 -2.44 -25.62 5.38
N SER A 399 -2.34 -24.72 4.42
CA SER A 399 -2.25 -25.10 3.02
C SER A 399 -0.92 -25.80 2.81
N GLU A 400 -0.93 -27.11 2.69
CA GLU A 400 0.11 -27.80 1.96
C GLU A 400 0.16 -27.15 0.58
N GLY A 401 1.32 -26.61 0.21
CA GLY A 401 1.50 -25.88 -1.05
C GLY A 401 1.32 -26.79 -2.26
N LYS A 402 0.08 -27.09 -2.60
CA LYS A 402 -0.27 -27.73 -3.85
C LYS A 402 -0.46 -26.68 -4.92
N VAL A 403 0.43 -26.67 -5.90
CA VAL A 403 0.21 -25.94 -7.15
C VAL A 403 -0.97 -26.60 -7.86
N ILE A 404 -2.10 -25.94 -7.88
CA ILE A 404 -3.29 -26.41 -8.60
C ILE A 404 -3.19 -25.88 -10.03
N PHE A 405 -2.99 -26.77 -10.99
CA PHE A 405 -3.11 -26.45 -12.42
C PHE A 405 -4.59 -26.64 -12.82
N GLN A 406 -5.23 -25.56 -13.22
CA GLN A 406 -6.55 -25.64 -13.83
C GLN A 406 -6.40 -25.66 -15.35
N VAL A 407 -6.76 -26.77 -16.00
CA VAL A 407 -6.84 -26.85 -17.46
C VAL A 407 -8.29 -26.53 -17.84
N VAL A 408 -8.51 -25.36 -18.42
CA VAL A 408 -9.80 -24.98 -18.98
C VAL A 408 -9.81 -25.37 -20.45
N LYS A 409 -10.71 -26.25 -20.87
CA LYS A 409 -11.02 -26.48 -22.29
C LYS A 409 -11.99 -25.39 -22.73
N ILE A 410 -11.58 -24.60 -23.72
CA ILE A 410 -12.39 -23.59 -24.38
C ILE A 410 -13.16 -24.23 -25.51
#